data_c4912a7fd4ad5c3d5ffa5eba96f92701
#
_entry.id   c4912a7fd4ad5c3d5ffa5eba96f92701
#
_cell.length_a   1.000
_cell.length_b   1.000
_cell.length_c   1.000
_cell.angle_alpha   90.00
_cell.angle_beta   90.00
_cell.angle_gamma   90.00
#
_symmetry.space_group_name_H-M   'P 1'
#
loop_
_entity.id
_entity.type
_entity.pdbx_description
1 polymer ?
#
loop_
_entity_poly.entity_id
_entity_poly.type
_entity_poly.pdbx_seq_one_letter_code
_entity_poly.pdbx_strand_id
1 'polypeptide(L)'
;MVYLSAMSDLDPSLVDADSEQIYIPKVLFAHDDFRGLNYKAILLYSFLLHRLKEPLEFIQKGYDDNGITYVHFKVEDLCELLNQSKTTVVSLKKKLVQFGLIEEVKTGNNQPNRIYLTDKLVPYMKE
;
A
#
# COMPACT_ATOMS: atom_id res chain seq x y z
N MET A 1 -0.06 16.64 1.19
CA MET A 1 0.53 15.33 1.47
C MET A 1 1.23 14.81 0.23
N VAL A 2 2.39 14.19 0.42
CA VAL A 2 3.17 13.60 -0.67
C VAL A 2 2.85 12.11 -0.75
N TYR A 3 2.96 11.55 -1.94
CA TYR A 3 2.63 10.15 -2.19
C TYR A 3 3.87 9.41 -2.69
N LEU A 4 3.95 8.12 -2.36
CA LEU A 4 5.06 7.29 -2.80
C LEU A 4 4.88 6.91 -4.27
N SER A 5 5.97 7.01 -5.04
CA SER A 5 6.00 6.58 -6.45
C SER A 5 6.73 5.25 -6.60
N ALA A 6 7.62 4.94 -5.68
CA ALA A 6 8.42 3.71 -5.71
C ALA A 6 8.76 3.34 -4.27
N MET A 7 9.13 2.08 -4.06
CA MET A 7 9.53 1.62 -2.74
C MET A 7 10.76 2.38 -2.23
N SER A 8 11.64 2.80 -3.13
CA SER A 8 12.83 3.56 -2.73
C SER A 8 12.50 4.94 -2.16
N ASP A 9 11.30 5.46 -2.39
CA ASP A 9 10.85 6.70 -1.75
C ASP A 9 10.68 6.53 -0.25
N LEU A 10 10.36 5.30 0.18
CA LEU A 10 10.24 4.96 1.59
C LEU A 10 11.60 4.64 2.19
N ASP A 11 12.38 3.82 1.49
CA ASP A 11 13.70 3.37 1.96
C ASP A 11 14.60 3.20 0.74
N PRO A 12 15.64 4.06 0.59
CA PRO A 12 16.51 3.99 -0.60
C PRO A 12 17.16 2.63 -0.83
N SER A 13 17.32 1.82 0.20
CA SER A 13 17.90 0.48 0.05
C SER A 13 17.01 -0.46 -0.75
N LEU A 14 15.74 -0.08 -1.00
CA LEU A 14 14.78 -0.91 -1.69
C LEU A 14 14.75 -0.69 -3.20
N VAL A 15 15.67 0.12 -3.74
CA VAL A 15 15.68 0.41 -5.18
C VAL A 15 15.80 -0.86 -6.02
N ASP A 16 16.57 -1.84 -5.55
CA ASP A 16 16.78 -3.11 -6.24
C ASP A 16 16.09 -4.27 -5.54
N ALA A 17 15.01 -3.99 -4.78
CA ALA A 17 14.33 -5.02 -4.02
C ALA A 17 13.82 -6.15 -4.94
N ASP A 18 13.93 -7.39 -4.43
CA ASP A 18 13.52 -8.58 -5.15
C ASP A 18 12.00 -8.59 -5.36
N SER A 19 11.54 -8.80 -6.61
CA SER A 19 10.13 -8.84 -6.94
C SER A 19 9.42 -10.06 -6.35
N GLU A 20 10.17 -11.09 -5.96
CA GLU A 20 9.60 -12.29 -5.35
C GLU A 20 9.39 -12.17 -3.85
N GLN A 21 9.82 -11.08 -3.25
CA GLN A 21 9.73 -10.86 -1.81
C GLN A 21 8.98 -9.58 -1.51
N ILE A 22 8.21 -9.58 -0.42
CA ILE A 22 7.57 -8.35 0.05
C ILE A 22 8.40 -7.76 1.17
N TYR A 23 8.37 -6.43 1.26
CA TYR A 23 9.01 -5.68 2.32
C TYR A 23 7.95 -5.32 3.37
N ILE A 24 8.20 -5.68 4.62
CA ILE A 24 7.29 -5.35 5.73
C ILE A 24 7.98 -4.31 6.60
N PRO A 25 7.48 -3.06 6.62
CA PRO A 25 8.10 -2.03 7.46
C PRO A 25 7.98 -2.39 8.94
N LYS A 26 9.10 -2.68 9.58
CA LYS A 26 9.13 -3.07 10.99
C LYS A 26 8.51 -2.01 11.91
N VAL A 27 8.62 -0.74 11.53
CA VAL A 27 8.12 0.36 12.34
C VAL A 27 6.61 0.26 12.59
N LEU A 28 5.88 -0.37 11.67
CA LEU A 28 4.43 -0.56 11.85
C LEU A 28 4.11 -1.50 13.00
N PHE A 29 5.02 -2.41 13.34
CA PHE A 29 4.89 -3.25 14.52
C PHE A 29 5.45 -2.58 15.78
N ALA A 30 6.51 -1.81 15.62
CA ALA A 30 7.34 -1.40 16.74
C ALA A 30 6.95 -0.05 17.35
N HIS A 31 6.43 0.87 16.54
CA HIS A 31 6.20 2.24 16.99
C HIS A 31 4.82 2.41 17.59
N ASP A 32 4.74 3.13 18.71
CA ASP A 32 3.48 3.35 19.43
C ASP A 32 2.43 4.07 18.59
N ASP A 33 2.84 4.91 17.63
CA ASP A 33 1.90 5.64 16.79
C ASP A 33 1.06 4.71 15.91
N PHE A 34 1.48 3.47 15.73
CA PHE A 34 0.76 2.47 14.95
C PHE A 34 0.12 1.38 15.81
N ARG A 35 0.05 1.62 17.12
CA ARG A 35 -0.63 0.72 18.02
C ARG A 35 -2.11 0.62 17.62
N GLY A 36 -2.62 -0.58 17.56
CA GLY A 36 -3.98 -0.82 17.08
C GLY A 36 -4.05 -1.24 15.62
N LEU A 37 -2.95 -1.11 14.89
CA LEU A 37 -2.86 -1.62 13.53
C LEU A 37 -2.40 -3.07 13.61
N ASN A 38 -3.31 -4.02 13.32
CA ASN A 38 -2.98 -5.43 13.49
C ASN A 38 -2.10 -5.95 12.36
N TYR A 39 -1.53 -7.15 12.54
CA TYR A 39 -0.58 -7.71 11.58
C TYR A 39 -1.22 -7.94 10.21
N LYS A 40 -2.51 -8.23 10.15
CA LYS A 40 -3.20 -8.44 8.86
C LYS A 40 -3.22 -7.15 8.05
N ALA A 41 -3.48 -6.02 8.72
CA ALA A 41 -3.45 -4.72 8.03
C ALA A 41 -2.04 -4.37 7.58
N ILE A 42 -1.04 -4.69 8.39
CA ILE A 42 0.36 -4.46 8.04
C ILE A 42 0.76 -5.28 6.81
N LEU A 43 0.32 -6.55 6.76
CA LEU A 43 0.57 -7.39 5.59
C LEU A 43 -0.13 -6.82 4.35
N LEU A 44 -1.37 -6.38 4.49
CA LEU A 44 -2.09 -5.77 3.37
C LEU A 44 -1.34 -4.55 2.85
N TYR A 45 -0.89 -3.68 3.74
CA TYR A 45 -0.08 -2.51 3.36
C TYR A 45 1.18 -2.94 2.61
N SER A 46 1.83 -3.99 3.08
CA SER A 46 3.06 -4.50 2.48
C SER A 46 2.85 -4.99 1.05
N PHE A 47 1.71 -5.64 0.78
CA PHE A 47 1.36 -6.04 -0.58
C PHE A 47 1.06 -4.83 -1.46
N LEU A 48 0.39 -3.82 -0.93
CA LEU A 48 0.16 -2.58 -1.69
C LEU A 48 1.48 -1.88 -2.01
N LEU A 49 2.37 -1.81 -1.04
CA LEU A 49 3.69 -1.22 -1.23
C LEU A 49 4.48 -1.96 -2.32
N HIS A 50 4.43 -3.28 -2.29
CA HIS A 50 5.11 -4.11 -3.28
C HIS A 50 4.57 -3.86 -4.69
N ARG A 51 3.28 -3.50 -4.81
CA ARG A 51 2.66 -3.24 -6.11
C ARG A 51 3.33 -2.05 -6.82
N LEU A 52 4.00 -1.15 -6.08
CA LEU A 52 4.73 -0.05 -6.69
C LEU A 52 5.88 -0.51 -7.59
N LYS A 53 6.30 -1.75 -7.49
CA LYS A 53 7.34 -2.31 -8.35
C LYS A 53 6.82 -2.72 -9.73
N GLU A 54 5.50 -2.80 -9.90
CA GLU A 54 4.93 -3.24 -11.18
C GLU A 54 5.23 -2.24 -12.29
N PRO A 55 5.51 -2.73 -13.51
CA PRO A 55 5.68 -1.84 -14.67
C PRO A 55 4.40 -1.09 -14.99
N LEU A 56 4.55 0.10 -15.57
CA LEU A 56 3.40 0.94 -15.92
C LEU A 56 2.50 0.34 -16.99
N GLU A 57 3.03 -0.54 -17.84
CA GLU A 57 2.24 -1.17 -18.88
C GLU A 57 1.22 -2.17 -18.32
N PHE A 58 1.31 -2.53 -17.05
CA PHE A 58 0.31 -3.36 -16.41
C PHE A 58 -0.75 -2.47 -15.76
N ILE A 59 -2.00 -2.95 -15.74
CA ILE A 59 -3.12 -2.16 -15.22
C ILE A 59 -3.13 -2.04 -13.70
N GLN A 60 -2.15 -2.64 -13.02
CA GLN A 60 -2.06 -2.59 -11.56
C GLN A 60 -1.47 -1.28 -11.04
N LYS A 61 -0.93 -0.43 -11.92
CA LYS A 61 -0.26 0.80 -11.52
C LYS A 61 -0.43 1.85 -12.62
N GLY A 62 -0.50 3.11 -12.24
CA GLY A 62 -0.59 4.19 -13.21
C GLY A 62 -0.34 5.55 -12.58
N TYR A 63 -0.48 6.60 -13.38
CA TYR A 63 -0.41 7.99 -12.93
C TYR A 63 -1.76 8.66 -13.15
N ASP A 64 -2.17 9.49 -12.19
CA ASP A 64 -3.37 10.30 -12.37
C ASP A 64 -3.06 11.59 -13.17
N ASP A 65 -4.06 12.46 -13.33
CA ASP A 65 -3.92 13.69 -14.12
C ASP A 65 -2.90 14.66 -13.53
N ASN A 66 -2.58 14.50 -12.25
CA ASN A 66 -1.57 15.34 -11.58
C ASN A 66 -0.21 14.67 -11.53
N GLY A 67 -0.04 13.54 -12.20
CA GLY A 67 1.22 12.81 -12.22
C GLY A 67 1.50 12.01 -10.95
N ILE A 68 0.48 11.80 -10.11
CA ILE A 68 0.65 11.08 -8.85
C ILE A 68 0.42 9.59 -9.09
N THR A 69 1.35 8.77 -8.64
CA THR A 69 1.29 7.31 -8.79
C THR A 69 0.21 6.71 -7.91
N TYR A 70 -0.55 5.79 -8.48
CA TYR A 70 -1.52 4.99 -7.74
C TYR A 70 -1.37 3.52 -8.13
N VAL A 71 -1.94 2.64 -7.32
CA VAL A 71 -2.00 1.21 -7.62
C VAL A 71 -3.44 0.74 -7.58
N HIS A 72 -3.72 -0.33 -8.32
CA HIS A 72 -4.96 -1.06 -8.26
C HIS A 72 -4.71 -2.41 -7.61
N PHE A 73 -5.66 -2.85 -6.79
CA PHE A 73 -5.58 -4.19 -6.21
C PHE A 73 -7.00 -4.66 -5.97
N LYS A 74 -7.42 -5.67 -6.72
CA LYS A 74 -8.77 -6.21 -6.58
C LYS A 74 -8.94 -6.81 -5.19
N VAL A 75 -10.12 -6.58 -4.61
CA VAL A 75 -10.43 -7.15 -3.29
C VAL A 75 -10.29 -8.67 -3.31
N GLU A 76 -10.74 -9.30 -4.38
CA GLU A 76 -10.65 -10.75 -4.52
C GLU A 76 -9.21 -11.26 -4.42
N ASP A 77 -8.28 -10.55 -5.07
CA ASP A 77 -6.87 -10.93 -5.03
C ASP A 77 -6.29 -10.77 -3.63
N LEU A 78 -6.69 -9.72 -2.93
CA LEU A 78 -6.25 -9.52 -1.55
C LEU A 78 -6.83 -10.58 -0.62
N CYS A 79 -8.07 -11.01 -0.87
CA CYS A 79 -8.67 -12.09 -0.10
C CYS A 79 -7.86 -13.38 -0.24
N GLU A 80 -7.41 -13.70 -1.45
CA GLU A 80 -6.59 -14.88 -1.69
C GLU A 80 -5.21 -14.76 -1.02
N LEU A 81 -4.55 -13.63 -1.22
CA LEU A 81 -3.21 -13.43 -0.68
C LEU A 81 -3.19 -13.49 0.84
N LEU A 82 -4.21 -12.92 1.48
CA LEU A 82 -4.27 -12.84 2.94
C LEU A 82 -5.03 -13.99 3.56
N ASN A 83 -5.69 -14.82 2.73
CA ASN A 83 -6.57 -15.88 3.20
C ASN A 83 -7.63 -15.33 4.15
N GLN A 84 -8.31 -14.27 3.72
CA GLN A 84 -9.31 -13.58 4.51
C GLN A 84 -10.56 -13.33 3.70
N SER A 85 -11.68 -13.11 4.40
CA SER A 85 -12.96 -12.80 3.75
C SER A 85 -12.94 -11.37 3.19
N LYS A 86 -13.87 -11.10 2.28
CA LYS A 86 -14.06 -9.77 1.71
C LYS A 86 -14.33 -8.73 2.79
N THR A 87 -15.20 -9.07 3.74
CA THR A 87 -15.53 -8.16 4.85
C THR A 87 -14.28 -7.78 5.64
N THR A 88 -13.43 -8.76 5.93
CA THR A 88 -12.18 -8.52 6.64
C THR A 88 -11.25 -7.62 5.83
N VAL A 89 -11.06 -7.91 4.54
CA VAL A 89 -10.17 -7.11 3.69
C VAL A 89 -10.63 -5.65 3.61
N VAL A 90 -11.95 -5.44 3.43
CA VAL A 90 -12.49 -4.08 3.39
C VAL A 90 -12.24 -3.35 4.71
N SER A 91 -12.43 -4.05 5.84
CA SER A 91 -12.16 -3.49 7.17
C SER A 91 -10.69 -3.13 7.35
N LEU A 92 -9.78 -3.99 6.88
CA LEU A 92 -8.34 -3.73 6.96
C LEU A 92 -7.93 -2.50 6.15
N LYS A 93 -8.50 -2.34 4.95
CA LYS A 93 -8.22 -1.14 4.14
C LYS A 93 -8.69 0.12 4.85
N LYS A 94 -9.87 0.08 5.46
CA LYS A 94 -10.37 1.23 6.22
C LYS A 94 -9.42 1.59 7.35
N LYS A 95 -8.84 0.59 8.00
CA LYS A 95 -7.89 0.81 9.08
C LYS A 95 -6.64 1.53 8.55
N LEU A 96 -6.13 1.12 7.40
CA LEU A 96 -4.98 1.78 6.80
C LEU A 96 -5.29 3.24 6.43
N VAL A 97 -6.51 3.51 5.96
CA VAL A 97 -6.95 4.89 5.69
C VAL A 97 -6.99 5.70 6.98
N GLN A 98 -7.52 5.12 8.06
CA GLN A 98 -7.61 5.79 9.36
C GLN A 98 -6.24 6.17 9.90
N PHE A 99 -5.23 5.33 9.66
CA PHE A 99 -3.87 5.60 10.11
C PHE A 99 -3.10 6.52 9.14
N GLY A 100 -3.75 6.96 8.07
CA GLY A 100 -3.12 7.87 7.12
C GLY A 100 -2.09 7.25 6.19
N LEU A 101 -2.04 5.90 6.14
CA LEU A 101 -1.05 5.19 5.34
C LEU A 101 -1.43 5.09 3.87
N ILE A 102 -2.72 5.07 3.56
CA ILE A 102 -3.22 5.04 2.19
C ILE A 102 -4.40 5.97 2.05
N GLU A 103 -4.68 6.33 0.80
CA GLU A 103 -5.93 6.97 0.41
C GLU A 103 -6.53 6.17 -0.73
N GLU A 104 -7.84 6.00 -0.70
CA GLU A 104 -8.53 5.20 -1.71
C GLU A 104 -9.56 6.08 -2.40
N VAL A 105 -9.57 6.05 -3.74
CA VAL A 105 -10.46 6.85 -4.57
C VAL A 105 -11.24 5.93 -5.49
N LYS A 106 -12.57 6.05 -5.47
CA LYS A 106 -13.43 5.30 -6.39
C LYS A 106 -13.38 5.93 -7.76
N THR A 107 -13.17 5.10 -8.78
CA THR A 107 -13.13 5.58 -10.16
C THR A 107 -14.40 5.26 -10.93
N GLY A 108 -15.30 4.44 -10.38
CA GLY A 108 -16.56 4.07 -11.02
C GLY A 108 -16.38 3.11 -12.18
N ASN A 109 -17.50 2.77 -12.85
CA ASN A 109 -17.51 2.03 -14.13
C ASN A 109 -16.71 0.74 -14.12
N ASN A 110 -16.91 -0.12 -13.10
CA ASN A 110 -16.30 -1.46 -13.03
C ASN A 110 -14.78 -1.45 -12.96
N GLN A 111 -14.17 -0.31 -12.65
CA GLN A 111 -12.73 -0.23 -12.47
C GLN A 111 -12.37 -0.39 -10.99
N PRO A 112 -11.24 -1.05 -10.69
CA PRO A 112 -10.77 -1.09 -9.31
C PRO A 112 -10.53 0.34 -8.80
N ASN A 113 -10.71 0.53 -7.49
CA ASN A 113 -10.42 1.83 -6.89
C ASN A 113 -8.92 2.14 -7.02
N ARG A 114 -8.61 3.43 -7.12
CA ARG A 114 -7.22 3.87 -7.07
C ARG A 114 -6.77 3.93 -5.63
N ILE A 115 -5.61 3.36 -5.36
CA ILE A 115 -5.03 3.35 -4.02
C ILE A 115 -3.72 4.12 -4.07
N TYR A 116 -3.65 5.19 -3.27
CA TYR A 116 -2.45 6.02 -3.15
C TYR A 116 -1.76 5.68 -1.84
N LEU A 117 -0.46 5.40 -1.89
CA LEU A 117 0.32 5.18 -0.69
C LEU A 117 0.93 6.51 -0.29
N THR A 118 0.63 6.95 0.93
CA THR A 118 1.07 8.26 1.42
C THR A 118 2.50 8.20 1.93
N ASP A 119 3.08 9.36 2.18
CA ASP A 119 4.42 9.46 2.74
C ASP A 119 4.45 9.38 4.27
N LYS A 120 3.35 8.92 4.87
CA LYS A 120 3.20 8.88 6.34
C LYS A 120 4.38 8.22 7.04
N LEU A 121 4.90 7.13 6.47
CA LEU A 121 5.98 6.38 7.11
C LEU A 121 7.37 7.00 6.94
N VAL A 122 7.55 7.91 5.98
CA VAL A 122 8.87 8.41 5.66
C VAL A 122 9.62 8.96 6.87
N PRO A 123 9.00 9.82 7.73
CA PRO A 123 9.71 10.32 8.90
C PRO A 123 10.12 9.24 9.88
N TYR A 124 9.38 8.13 9.95
CA TYR A 124 9.66 7.03 10.88
C TYR A 124 10.80 6.14 10.41
N MET A 125 11.14 6.20 9.12
CA MET A 125 12.20 5.37 8.53
C MET A 125 13.59 5.97 8.73
N LYS A 126 13.67 7.23 9.18
CA LYS A 126 14.94 7.90 9.43
C LYS A 126 15.36 7.65 10.87
N GLU A 127 16.61 7.24 11.01
CA GLU A 127 17.21 7.01 12.32
C GLU A 127 18.25 8.05 12.61
#